data_fa99d6e71a9366e59cf3f08af3e6952c
#
_entry.id   fa99d6e71a9366e59cf3f08af3e6952c
#
_cell.length_a   1.000
_cell.length_b   1.000
_cell.length_c   1.000
_cell.angle_alpha   90.00
_cell.angle_beta   90.00
_cell.angle_gamma   90.00
#
_symmetry.space_group_name_H-M   'P 1'
#
loop_
_entity.id
_entity.type
_entity.pdbx_description
1 polymer ?
#
loop_
_entity_poly.entity_id
_entity_poly.type
_entity_poly.pdbx_seq_one_letter_code
_entity_poly.pdbx_strand_id
1 'polypeptide(L)'
;EFRSGLMDVAFHPDDDRTIYLTHHKRIVVDGEEERVVVLIRARLMEDRLADVTEIFQAQGLDRGIAASKLMFTPDKKLLMSLGGAYMYAGYGEYAQDPSVHLGKLLRLNDDGTPVEDNPFIDTGEYLPEVFTVGHRNIIGLDYHPITGELWATENGPQGGDEANIITEGSNYGWPLVSYSRQYRGDWVSDSQWSDDYEQPHVIWWPSIAPSGITFYSGDKFPEWQNNLFVGSMMEGRIPGTGHVERVVFNSRGEEIRREGILRELKSRITDIQQGPDGKLYVLVD
;
A
#
# COMPACT_ATOMS: atom_id res chain seq x y z
N GLU A 1 18.17 16.47 2.22
CA GLU A 1 18.60 15.04 2.17
C GLU A 1 17.44 14.21 1.62
N PHE A 2 17.63 13.63 0.45
CA PHE A 2 16.62 12.75 -0.13
C PHE A 2 16.65 11.41 0.62
N ARG A 3 15.52 11.04 1.22
CA ARG A 3 15.35 9.71 1.77
C ARG A 3 15.26 8.72 0.58
N SER A 4 16.25 7.88 0.43
CA SER A 4 16.29 6.80 -0.55
C SER A 4 16.56 5.50 0.19
N GLY A 5 15.94 4.41 -0.23
CA GLY A 5 16.15 3.12 0.43
C GLY A 5 15.26 2.04 -0.13
N LEU A 6 15.37 0.87 0.46
CA LEU A 6 14.45 -0.24 0.26
C LEU A 6 13.07 0.15 0.80
N MET A 7 12.02 -0.27 0.10
CA MET A 7 10.64 0.05 0.43
C MET A 7 9.91 -1.19 0.92
N ASP A 8 9.96 -2.29 0.16
CA ASP A 8 9.34 -3.55 0.53
C ASP A 8 10.06 -4.75 -0.07
N VAL A 9 9.75 -5.94 0.46
CA VAL A 9 10.28 -7.22 0.01
C VAL A 9 9.16 -8.27 -0.04
N ALA A 10 9.13 -9.05 -1.11
CA ALA A 10 8.25 -10.21 -1.25
C ALA A 10 9.04 -11.44 -1.69
N PHE A 11 8.65 -12.61 -1.20
CA PHE A 11 9.18 -13.89 -1.67
C PHE A 11 8.28 -14.44 -2.77
N HIS A 12 8.88 -15.11 -3.76
CA HIS A 12 8.11 -15.81 -4.75
C HIS A 12 7.35 -16.99 -4.10
N PRO A 13 6.06 -17.20 -4.40
CA PRO A 13 5.24 -18.21 -3.70
C PRO A 13 5.70 -19.66 -3.88
N ASP A 14 6.43 -19.97 -4.95
CA ASP A 14 6.95 -21.32 -5.24
C ASP A 14 8.46 -21.46 -5.03
N ASP A 15 9.17 -20.40 -4.70
CA ASP A 15 10.64 -20.43 -4.52
C ASP A 15 11.05 -19.44 -3.42
N ASP A 16 11.30 -19.96 -2.23
CA ASP A 16 11.70 -19.20 -1.05
C ASP A 16 13.07 -18.50 -1.15
N ARG A 17 13.78 -18.72 -2.25
CA ARG A 17 15.04 -18.05 -2.58
C ARG A 17 14.91 -16.94 -3.61
N THR A 18 13.82 -16.91 -4.37
CA THR A 18 13.56 -15.80 -5.28
C THR A 18 12.82 -14.71 -4.54
N ILE A 19 13.41 -13.52 -4.50
CA ILE A 19 12.84 -12.36 -3.82
C ILE A 19 12.67 -11.19 -4.79
N TYR A 20 11.71 -10.36 -4.45
CA TYR A 20 11.38 -9.11 -5.13
C TYR A 20 11.56 -7.96 -4.16
N LEU A 21 12.17 -6.89 -4.60
CA LEU A 21 12.47 -5.72 -3.79
C LEU A 21 12.11 -4.46 -4.55
N THR A 22 11.46 -3.52 -3.88
CA THR A 22 11.29 -2.17 -4.41
C THR A 22 12.23 -1.20 -3.74
N HIS A 23 12.78 -0.28 -4.52
CA HIS A 23 13.62 0.79 -4.00
C HIS A 23 13.62 2.02 -4.91
N HIS A 24 14.11 3.14 -4.38
CA HIS A 24 14.36 4.31 -5.19
C HIS A 24 15.69 4.18 -5.96
N LYS A 25 15.63 4.41 -7.26
CA LYS A 25 16.78 4.56 -8.14
C LYS A 25 16.97 6.02 -8.48
N ARG A 26 18.20 6.52 -8.35
CA ARG A 26 18.57 7.85 -8.84
C ARG A 26 18.76 7.81 -10.34
N ILE A 27 18.23 8.81 -11.02
CA ILE A 27 18.37 9.04 -12.45
C ILE A 27 18.74 10.50 -12.67
N VAL A 28 19.20 10.85 -13.86
CA VAL A 28 19.44 12.24 -14.26
C VAL A 28 18.44 12.61 -15.36
N VAL A 29 17.66 13.65 -15.13
CA VAL A 29 16.70 14.21 -16.09
C VAL A 29 17.04 15.68 -16.27
N ASP A 30 17.32 16.10 -17.49
CA ASP A 30 17.69 17.48 -17.85
C ASP A 30 18.85 18.06 -17.01
N GLY A 31 19.78 17.18 -16.58
CA GLY A 31 20.94 17.54 -15.78
C GLY A 31 20.71 17.61 -14.27
N GLU A 32 19.48 17.38 -13.81
CA GLU A 32 19.12 17.34 -12.39
C GLU A 32 18.99 15.91 -11.89
N GLU A 33 19.38 15.66 -10.62
CA GLU A 33 19.20 14.37 -9.95
C GLU A 33 17.75 14.19 -9.55
N GLU A 34 17.12 13.14 -10.09
CA GLU A 34 15.73 12.76 -9.82
C GLU A 34 15.65 11.31 -9.33
N ARG A 35 14.46 10.86 -8.94
CA ARG A 35 14.23 9.49 -8.47
C ARG A 35 13.03 8.86 -9.15
N VAL A 36 13.18 7.56 -9.38
CA VAL A 36 12.10 6.68 -9.81
C VAL A 36 12.04 5.47 -8.88
N VAL A 37 10.88 4.82 -8.82
CA VAL A 37 10.74 3.55 -8.13
C VAL A 37 11.05 2.43 -9.11
N VAL A 38 11.85 1.46 -8.67
CA VAL A 38 12.17 0.26 -9.46
C VAL A 38 11.83 -1.00 -8.67
N LEU A 39 11.55 -2.06 -9.44
CA LEU A 39 11.39 -3.42 -8.93
C LEU A 39 12.58 -4.26 -9.39
N ILE A 40 13.24 -4.88 -8.45
CA ILE A 40 14.29 -5.86 -8.72
C ILE A 40 13.85 -7.26 -8.33
N ARG A 41 14.32 -8.25 -9.11
CA ARG A 41 14.26 -9.66 -8.76
C ARG A 41 15.67 -10.15 -8.46
N ALA A 42 15.84 -10.93 -7.42
CA ALA A 42 17.12 -11.47 -7.00
C ALA A 42 16.97 -12.87 -6.38
N ARG A 43 18.06 -13.59 -6.27
CA ARG A 43 18.15 -14.81 -5.48
C ARG A 43 18.77 -14.53 -4.12
N LEU A 44 18.06 -14.91 -3.06
CA LEU A 44 18.55 -14.84 -1.70
C LEU A 44 19.50 -16.02 -1.45
N MET A 45 20.75 -15.70 -1.20
CA MET A 45 21.78 -16.64 -0.74
C MET A 45 21.92 -16.50 0.78
N GLU A 46 22.76 -17.32 1.41
CA GLU A 46 22.93 -17.33 2.85
C GLU A 46 23.31 -15.93 3.41
N ASP A 47 24.19 -15.21 2.70
CA ASP A 47 24.80 -13.96 3.14
C ASP A 47 24.69 -12.79 2.14
N ARG A 48 24.07 -12.99 0.98
CA ARG A 48 23.99 -11.99 -0.07
C ARG A 48 22.84 -12.22 -1.04
N LEU A 49 22.59 -11.21 -1.87
CA LEU A 49 21.77 -11.35 -3.07
C LEU A 49 22.65 -11.72 -4.27
N ALA A 50 22.16 -12.66 -5.06
CA ALA A 50 22.74 -13.05 -6.35
C ALA A 50 21.72 -12.79 -7.47
N ASP A 51 22.17 -12.80 -8.71
CA ASP A 51 21.34 -12.67 -9.93
C ASP A 51 20.40 -11.47 -9.88
N VAL A 52 20.89 -10.35 -9.33
CA VAL A 52 20.12 -9.12 -9.15
C VAL A 52 19.79 -8.51 -10.50
N THR A 53 18.52 -8.42 -10.83
CA THR A 53 18.01 -7.91 -12.10
C THR A 53 16.90 -6.89 -11.86
N GLU A 54 17.02 -5.70 -12.43
CA GLU A 54 15.92 -4.73 -12.52
C GLU A 54 14.94 -5.25 -13.57
N ILE A 55 13.71 -5.56 -13.14
CA ILE A 55 12.67 -6.13 -14.00
C ILE A 55 11.56 -5.13 -14.34
N PHE A 56 11.46 -4.03 -13.58
CA PHE A 56 10.49 -2.97 -13.85
C PHE A 56 11.00 -1.62 -13.34
N GLN A 57 10.70 -0.56 -14.07
CA GLN A 57 10.92 0.83 -13.65
C GLN A 57 9.62 1.62 -13.82
N ALA A 58 9.17 2.25 -12.75
CA ALA A 58 7.96 3.08 -12.78
C ALA A 58 8.14 4.31 -13.68
N GLN A 59 7.08 4.67 -14.40
CA GLN A 59 6.96 5.97 -15.05
C GLN A 59 6.45 7.00 -14.06
N GLY A 60 7.04 8.19 -14.09
CA GLY A 60 6.79 9.27 -13.14
C GLY A 60 7.93 9.44 -12.13
N LEU A 61 8.25 10.70 -11.82
CA LEU A 61 9.32 11.05 -10.89
C LEU A 61 8.77 11.09 -9.46
N ASP A 62 9.40 10.35 -8.55
CA ASP A 62 9.07 10.46 -7.12
C ASP A 62 9.85 11.60 -6.48
N ARG A 63 9.22 12.75 -6.36
CA ARG A 63 9.72 13.92 -5.63
C ARG A 63 9.14 14.03 -4.21
N GLY A 64 8.33 13.08 -3.82
CA GLY A 64 7.82 12.91 -2.46
C GLY A 64 8.51 11.78 -1.71
N ILE A 65 7.73 11.01 -1.01
CA ILE A 65 8.14 9.75 -0.35
C ILE A 65 7.08 8.72 -0.76
N ALA A 66 7.22 8.17 -1.97
CA ALA A 66 6.36 7.08 -2.38
C ALA A 66 6.55 5.90 -1.42
N ALA A 67 5.46 5.27 -1.02
CA ALA A 67 5.50 3.91 -0.51
C ALA A 67 5.37 2.94 -1.69
N SER A 68 5.82 1.73 -1.50
CA SER A 68 5.54 0.61 -2.37
C SER A 68 5.35 -0.61 -1.51
N LYS A 69 4.24 -1.31 -1.68
CA LYS A 69 3.96 -2.61 -1.06
C LYS A 69 3.93 -3.67 -2.15
N LEU A 70 4.54 -4.81 -1.86
CA LEU A 70 4.58 -5.97 -2.74
C LEU A 70 3.77 -7.10 -2.13
N MET A 71 2.96 -7.75 -2.94
CA MET A 71 2.25 -8.97 -2.52
C MET A 71 1.96 -9.85 -3.73
N PHE A 72 2.15 -11.15 -3.59
CA PHE A 72 1.70 -12.10 -4.59
C PHE A 72 0.21 -12.42 -4.42
N THR A 73 -0.51 -12.42 -5.53
CA THR A 73 -1.90 -12.89 -5.60
C THR A 73 -1.98 -14.42 -5.51
N PRO A 74 -3.16 -15.00 -5.22
CA PRO A 74 -3.34 -16.45 -5.24
C PRO A 74 -3.00 -17.11 -6.59
N ASP A 75 -3.18 -16.40 -7.71
CA ASP A 75 -2.78 -16.81 -9.08
C ASP A 75 -1.31 -16.48 -9.42
N LYS A 76 -0.51 -16.11 -8.39
CA LYS A 76 0.94 -15.87 -8.47
C LYS A 76 1.34 -14.68 -9.36
N LYS A 77 0.47 -13.70 -9.48
CA LYS A 77 0.83 -12.40 -10.04
C LYS A 77 1.35 -11.48 -8.93
N LEU A 78 2.20 -10.54 -9.28
CA LEU A 78 2.77 -9.61 -8.32
C LEU A 78 1.99 -8.30 -8.31
N LEU A 79 1.37 -7.99 -7.19
CA LEU A 79 0.84 -6.65 -6.93
C LEU A 79 1.97 -5.75 -6.43
N MET A 80 2.03 -4.54 -6.98
CA MET A 80 2.99 -3.51 -6.59
C MET A 80 2.25 -2.18 -6.44
N SER A 81 2.15 -1.68 -5.22
CA SER A 81 1.61 -0.34 -5.02
C SER A 81 2.68 0.72 -5.31
N LEU A 82 2.24 1.87 -5.81
CA LEU A 82 3.08 3.03 -6.02
C LEU A 82 2.37 4.27 -5.48
N GLY A 83 2.81 4.72 -4.31
CA GLY A 83 2.40 5.99 -3.73
C GLY A 83 3.01 7.19 -4.45
N GLY A 84 3.09 8.33 -3.76
CA GLY A 84 3.76 9.53 -4.28
C GLY A 84 2.82 10.57 -4.86
N ALA A 85 1.52 10.31 -4.94
CA ALA A 85 0.52 11.29 -5.36
C ALA A 85 0.19 12.31 -4.25
N TYR A 86 1.18 13.09 -3.83
CA TYR A 86 1.09 14.01 -2.69
C TYR A 86 0.74 15.43 -3.10
N MET A 87 -0.38 15.97 -2.60
CA MET A 87 -0.82 17.34 -2.87
C MET A 87 0.22 18.39 -2.47
N TYR A 88 0.88 18.23 -1.31
CA TYR A 88 1.87 19.19 -0.83
C TYR A 88 3.14 19.27 -1.69
N ALA A 89 3.40 18.23 -2.46
CA ALA A 89 4.50 18.18 -3.43
C ALA A 89 4.06 18.61 -4.85
N GLY A 90 2.77 18.95 -5.05
CA GLY A 90 2.22 19.32 -6.34
C GLY A 90 1.92 18.15 -7.28
N TYR A 91 1.90 16.91 -6.77
CA TYR A 91 1.72 15.69 -7.57
C TYR A 91 0.45 14.91 -7.21
N GLY A 92 -0.50 15.53 -6.51
CA GLY A 92 -1.77 14.86 -6.16
C GLY A 92 -2.50 14.28 -7.37
N GLU A 93 -2.48 15.01 -8.49
CA GLU A 93 -3.12 14.63 -9.74
C GLU A 93 -2.49 13.40 -10.42
N TYR A 94 -1.28 12.99 -10.04
CA TYR A 94 -0.66 11.77 -10.57
C TYR A 94 -1.51 10.52 -10.37
N ALA A 95 -2.34 10.48 -9.32
CA ALA A 95 -3.26 9.38 -9.09
C ALA A 95 -4.29 9.20 -10.21
N GLN A 96 -4.61 10.28 -10.93
CA GLN A 96 -5.55 10.31 -12.06
C GLN A 96 -4.84 10.39 -13.41
N ASP A 97 -3.53 10.66 -13.45
CA ASP A 97 -2.77 10.80 -14.70
C ASP A 97 -2.52 9.41 -15.33
N PRO A 98 -3.03 9.15 -16.54
CA PRO A 98 -2.86 7.86 -17.20
C PRO A 98 -1.43 7.53 -17.63
N SER A 99 -0.54 8.53 -17.69
CA SER A 99 0.83 8.39 -18.21
C SER A 99 1.87 8.02 -17.16
N VAL A 100 1.50 7.96 -15.87
CA VAL A 100 2.40 7.65 -14.76
C VAL A 100 1.88 6.51 -13.90
N HIS A 101 2.77 5.83 -13.18
CA HIS A 101 2.43 4.73 -12.27
C HIS A 101 2.18 5.19 -10.82
N LEU A 102 2.58 6.41 -10.45
CA LEU A 102 2.38 6.90 -9.07
C LEU A 102 0.89 7.12 -8.76
N GLY A 103 0.51 6.76 -7.54
CA GLY A 103 -0.90 6.81 -7.10
C GLY A 103 -1.75 5.66 -7.63
N LYS A 104 -1.15 4.50 -7.90
CA LYS A 104 -1.80 3.34 -8.49
C LYS A 104 -1.38 2.03 -7.80
N LEU A 105 -2.20 1.02 -7.95
CA LEU A 105 -1.83 -0.37 -7.72
C LEU A 105 -1.57 -1.01 -9.09
N LEU A 106 -0.47 -1.69 -9.24
CA LEU A 106 -0.06 -2.40 -10.46
C LEU A 106 -0.19 -3.90 -10.26
N ARG A 107 -0.44 -4.64 -11.36
CA ARG A 107 -0.43 -6.11 -11.39
C ARG A 107 0.49 -6.58 -12.50
N LEU A 108 1.54 -7.30 -12.11
CA LEU A 108 2.66 -7.70 -12.96
C LEU A 108 2.83 -9.21 -12.97
N ASN A 109 3.41 -9.73 -14.03
CA ASN A 109 4.00 -11.05 -14.05
C ASN A 109 5.30 -11.06 -13.20
N ASP A 110 5.81 -12.22 -12.88
CA ASP A 110 7.03 -12.42 -12.09
C ASP A 110 8.32 -11.93 -12.79
N ASP A 111 8.24 -11.60 -14.08
CA ASP A 111 9.30 -11.00 -14.86
C ASP A 111 9.17 -9.47 -15.02
N GLY A 112 8.15 -8.86 -14.40
CA GLY A 112 7.90 -7.43 -14.43
C GLY A 112 7.04 -6.94 -15.59
N THR A 113 6.61 -7.83 -16.50
CA THR A 113 5.71 -7.48 -17.61
C THR A 113 4.26 -7.33 -17.12
N PRO A 114 3.41 -6.53 -17.80
CA PRO A 114 2.00 -6.45 -17.48
C PRO A 114 1.29 -7.80 -17.66
N VAL A 115 0.28 -8.06 -16.83
CA VAL A 115 -0.53 -9.28 -16.97
C VAL A 115 -1.51 -9.12 -18.10
N GLU A 116 -1.69 -10.16 -18.94
CA GLU A 116 -2.48 -10.10 -20.18
C GLU A 116 -3.95 -9.76 -19.99
N ASP A 117 -4.51 -10.01 -18.81
CA ASP A 117 -5.89 -9.72 -18.45
C ASP A 117 -6.04 -8.51 -17.51
N ASN A 118 -5.03 -7.64 -17.43
CA ASN A 118 -5.16 -6.38 -16.70
C ASN A 118 -6.26 -5.49 -17.30
N PRO A 119 -7.00 -4.73 -16.47
CA PRO A 119 -8.19 -3.99 -16.90
C PRO A 119 -7.91 -2.94 -17.98
N PHE A 120 -6.68 -2.43 -18.06
CA PHE A 120 -6.30 -1.36 -18.99
C PHE A 120 -5.33 -1.83 -20.10
N ILE A 121 -5.07 -3.14 -20.22
CA ILE A 121 -4.04 -3.70 -21.12
C ILE A 121 -4.19 -3.24 -22.58
N ASP A 122 -5.40 -3.20 -23.11
CA ASP A 122 -5.69 -2.88 -24.50
C ASP A 122 -6.56 -1.63 -24.68
N THR A 123 -6.86 -0.91 -23.60
CA THR A 123 -7.80 0.23 -23.65
C THR A 123 -7.12 1.53 -24.10
N GLY A 124 -5.83 1.66 -23.79
CA GLY A 124 -5.08 2.91 -23.97
C GLY A 124 -5.50 4.02 -23.00
N GLU A 125 -6.35 3.71 -22.02
CA GLU A 125 -6.78 4.67 -20.99
C GLU A 125 -5.69 4.91 -19.95
N TYR A 126 -5.01 3.84 -19.53
CA TYR A 126 -3.89 3.86 -18.58
C TYR A 126 -2.75 2.98 -19.08
N LEU A 127 -1.61 3.03 -18.39
CA LEU A 127 -0.49 2.12 -18.64
C LEU A 127 -0.93 0.66 -18.39
N PRO A 128 -0.43 -0.30 -19.18
CA PRO A 128 -0.92 -1.68 -19.18
C PRO A 128 -0.69 -2.44 -17.88
N GLU A 129 0.22 -1.98 -17.02
CA GLU A 129 0.50 -2.57 -15.72
C GLU A 129 -0.53 -2.17 -14.64
N VAL A 130 -1.34 -1.15 -14.91
CA VAL A 130 -2.27 -0.59 -13.92
C VAL A 130 -3.42 -1.54 -13.63
N PHE A 131 -3.66 -1.77 -12.34
CA PHE A 131 -4.76 -2.59 -11.83
C PHE A 131 -5.89 -1.74 -11.23
N THR A 132 -5.53 -0.71 -10.44
CA THR A 132 -6.48 0.30 -9.92
C THR A 132 -5.82 1.68 -9.87
N VAL A 133 -6.64 2.73 -9.85
CA VAL A 133 -6.19 4.12 -9.90
C VAL A 133 -6.80 4.95 -8.75
N GLY A 134 -6.32 6.18 -8.60
CA GLY A 134 -6.92 7.11 -7.65
C GLY A 134 -6.50 6.89 -6.19
N HIS A 135 -5.29 6.37 -5.96
CA HIS A 135 -4.71 6.17 -4.64
C HIS A 135 -3.73 7.29 -4.29
N ARG A 136 -3.65 7.61 -3.00
CA ARG A 136 -2.60 8.52 -2.53
C ARG A 136 -1.31 7.78 -2.21
N ASN A 137 -1.40 6.73 -1.39
CA ASN A 137 -0.22 6.03 -0.90
C ASN A 137 -0.60 4.72 -0.22
N ILE A 138 -0.86 3.67 -1.00
CA ILE A 138 -1.09 2.32 -0.46
C ILE A 138 0.18 1.83 0.22
N ILE A 139 0.06 1.33 1.45
CA ILE A 139 1.17 0.90 2.30
C ILE A 139 0.93 -0.48 2.95
N GLY A 140 -0.27 -1.02 2.85
CA GLY A 140 -0.62 -2.36 3.31
C GLY A 140 -1.52 -3.06 2.31
N LEU A 141 -1.33 -4.37 2.13
CA LEU A 141 -2.13 -5.25 1.28
C LEU A 141 -2.33 -6.57 2.00
N ASP A 142 -3.53 -7.12 1.99
CA ASP A 142 -3.81 -8.50 2.40
C ASP A 142 -5.14 -8.99 1.82
N TYR A 143 -5.33 -10.29 1.79
CA TYR A 143 -6.58 -10.93 1.40
C TYR A 143 -7.42 -11.30 2.61
N HIS A 144 -8.72 -10.98 2.56
CA HIS A 144 -9.66 -11.46 3.57
C HIS A 144 -9.80 -13.00 3.47
N PRO A 145 -9.54 -13.76 4.57
CA PRO A 145 -9.36 -15.23 4.49
C PRO A 145 -10.62 -16.00 4.14
N ILE A 146 -11.81 -15.41 4.30
CA ILE A 146 -13.10 -16.05 4.01
C ILE A 146 -13.67 -15.59 2.68
N THR A 147 -13.70 -14.27 2.42
CA THR A 147 -14.32 -13.73 1.21
C THR A 147 -13.38 -13.75 0.01
N GLY A 148 -12.06 -13.79 0.26
CA GLY A 148 -11.03 -13.70 -0.78
C GLY A 148 -10.88 -12.30 -1.37
N GLU A 149 -11.53 -11.29 -0.78
CA GLU A 149 -11.40 -9.89 -1.18
C GLU A 149 -10.01 -9.37 -0.89
N LEU A 150 -9.43 -8.65 -1.84
CA LEU A 150 -8.19 -7.92 -1.66
C LEU A 150 -8.47 -6.63 -0.90
N TRP A 151 -7.73 -6.39 0.14
CA TRP A 151 -7.79 -5.16 0.93
C TRP A 151 -6.48 -4.39 0.86
N ALA A 152 -6.60 -3.06 0.87
CA ALA A 152 -5.47 -2.15 0.93
C ALA A 152 -5.69 -1.10 2.01
N THR A 153 -4.61 -0.69 2.69
CA THR A 153 -4.62 0.52 3.52
C THR A 153 -3.78 1.62 2.90
N GLU A 154 -4.24 2.85 3.04
CA GLU A 154 -3.50 4.01 2.56
C GLU A 154 -3.58 5.20 3.51
N ASN A 155 -2.55 6.04 3.45
CA ASN A 155 -2.44 7.22 4.30
C ASN A 155 -3.11 8.43 3.66
N GLY A 156 -4.01 9.09 4.41
CA GLY A 156 -4.36 10.48 4.18
C GLY A 156 -3.27 11.44 4.68
N PRO A 157 -3.29 12.72 4.27
CA PRO A 157 -2.30 13.67 4.79
C PRO A 157 -2.56 14.03 6.25
N GLN A 158 -3.80 14.28 6.64
CA GLN A 158 -4.19 14.62 8.01
C GLN A 158 -5.64 14.18 8.28
N GLY A 159 -5.81 13.02 8.87
CA GLY A 159 -7.07 12.30 8.91
C GLY A 159 -7.45 11.71 7.55
N GLY A 160 -8.50 10.92 7.49
CA GLY A 160 -8.94 10.26 6.27
C GLY A 160 -7.91 9.25 5.74
N ASP A 161 -7.22 8.56 6.64
CA ASP A 161 -6.58 7.30 6.29
C ASP A 161 -7.67 6.27 6.02
N GLU A 162 -7.41 5.32 5.15
CA GLU A 162 -8.43 4.44 4.61
C GLU A 162 -8.01 2.97 4.61
N ALA A 163 -9.01 2.08 4.75
CA ALA A 163 -8.90 0.71 4.28
C ALA A 163 -9.96 0.48 3.22
N ASN A 164 -9.52 0.03 2.07
CA ASN A 164 -10.31 -0.13 0.86
C ASN A 164 -10.40 -1.61 0.48
N ILE A 165 -11.57 -2.07 0.03
CA ILE A 165 -11.71 -3.32 -0.72
C ILE A 165 -11.33 -3.01 -2.17
N ILE A 166 -10.37 -3.74 -2.71
CA ILE A 166 -9.80 -3.47 -4.03
C ILE A 166 -10.55 -4.24 -5.10
N THR A 167 -11.16 -3.50 -6.00
CA THR A 167 -11.86 -4.00 -7.19
C THR A 167 -11.07 -3.64 -8.45
N GLU A 168 -10.85 -4.61 -9.29
CA GLU A 168 -10.13 -4.46 -10.56
C GLU A 168 -10.75 -3.35 -11.42
N GLY A 169 -9.89 -2.50 -12.03
CA GLY A 169 -10.30 -1.41 -12.90
C GLY A 169 -10.91 -0.20 -12.21
N SER A 170 -11.10 -0.26 -10.89
CA SER A 170 -11.76 0.80 -10.14
C SER A 170 -10.87 2.01 -9.88
N ASN A 171 -11.53 3.16 -9.66
CA ASN A 171 -10.92 4.44 -9.28
C ASN A 171 -11.32 4.81 -7.85
N TYR A 172 -10.35 5.03 -6.97
CA TYR A 172 -10.52 5.36 -5.54
C TYR A 172 -10.56 6.87 -5.28
N GLY A 173 -10.55 7.67 -6.33
CA GLY A 173 -10.95 9.08 -6.34
C GLY A 173 -9.90 10.09 -5.86
N TRP A 174 -8.78 9.68 -5.26
CA TRP A 174 -7.75 10.64 -4.86
C TRP A 174 -7.21 11.43 -6.07
N PRO A 175 -7.01 12.76 -6.01
CA PRO A 175 -7.38 13.69 -4.93
C PRO A 175 -8.77 14.34 -5.12
N LEU A 176 -9.57 13.89 -6.09
CA LEU A 176 -10.84 14.50 -6.54
C LEU A 176 -11.93 14.37 -5.47
N VAL A 177 -11.92 13.26 -4.72
CA VAL A 177 -12.69 13.06 -3.50
C VAL A 177 -11.72 12.64 -2.38
N SER A 178 -11.93 13.12 -1.16
CA SER A 178 -11.10 12.72 -0.02
C SER A 178 -11.70 13.13 1.30
N TYR A 179 -11.62 12.26 2.29
CA TYR A 179 -11.96 12.54 3.68
C TYR A 179 -10.83 13.27 4.43
N SER A 180 -9.74 13.61 3.74
CA SER A 180 -8.53 14.16 4.36
C SER A 180 -8.48 15.68 4.33
N ARG A 181 -7.74 16.24 5.30
CA ARG A 181 -7.24 17.62 5.23
C ARG A 181 -5.78 17.64 4.79
N GLN A 182 -5.37 18.71 4.13
CA GLN A 182 -3.97 18.98 3.90
C GLN A 182 -3.25 19.30 5.22
N TYR A 183 -1.94 19.16 5.25
CA TYR A 183 -1.13 19.49 6.43
C TYR A 183 -1.27 20.95 6.90
N ARG A 184 -1.74 21.86 6.04
CA ARG A 184 -2.04 23.26 6.36
C ARG A 184 -3.44 23.50 6.91
N GLY A 185 -4.29 22.46 6.94
CA GLY A 185 -5.62 22.48 7.54
C GLY A 185 -6.78 22.58 6.55
N ASP A 186 -6.57 22.97 5.31
CA ASP A 186 -7.60 23.00 4.27
C ASP A 186 -8.03 21.59 3.89
N TRP A 187 -9.27 21.43 3.40
CA TRP A 187 -9.69 20.16 2.81
C TRP A 187 -8.86 19.86 1.56
N VAL A 188 -8.59 18.57 1.32
CA VAL A 188 -7.93 18.12 0.09
C VAL A 188 -8.85 18.34 -1.10
N SER A 189 -10.11 18.03 -0.93
CA SER A 189 -11.16 18.16 -1.93
C SER A 189 -12.39 18.85 -1.34
N ASP A 190 -13.17 19.50 -2.17
CA ASP A 190 -14.48 20.09 -1.80
C ASP A 190 -15.51 18.98 -1.53
N SER A 191 -15.29 17.77 -2.05
CA SER A 191 -16.16 16.60 -1.85
C SER A 191 -15.43 15.49 -1.11
N GLN A 192 -16.10 14.89 -0.12
CA GLN A 192 -15.59 13.72 0.57
C GLN A 192 -15.91 12.42 -0.15
N TRP A 193 -16.98 12.37 -0.91
CA TRP A 193 -17.42 11.18 -1.64
C TRP A 193 -18.13 11.54 -2.96
N SER A 194 -18.21 10.57 -3.87
CA SER A 194 -19.02 10.61 -5.08
C SER A 194 -19.33 9.17 -5.51
N ASP A 195 -20.48 8.96 -6.13
CA ASP A 195 -20.86 7.66 -6.73
C ASP A 195 -19.96 7.26 -7.92
N ASP A 196 -19.15 8.18 -8.43
CA ASP A 196 -18.20 7.94 -9.53
C ASP A 196 -16.92 7.22 -9.08
N TYR A 197 -16.69 7.09 -7.75
CA TYR A 197 -15.48 6.53 -7.17
C TYR A 197 -15.78 5.52 -6.10
N GLU A 198 -14.89 4.52 -5.95
CA GLU A 198 -14.97 3.55 -4.85
C GLU A 198 -14.82 4.26 -3.51
N GLN A 199 -15.62 3.82 -2.55
CA GLN A 199 -15.63 4.42 -1.22
C GLN A 199 -14.84 3.55 -0.24
N PRO A 200 -14.11 4.17 0.70
CA PRO A 200 -13.39 3.41 1.71
C PRO A 200 -14.34 2.62 2.60
N HIS A 201 -13.93 1.39 2.91
CA HIS A 201 -14.67 0.52 3.83
C HIS A 201 -14.43 0.90 5.30
N VAL A 202 -13.22 1.37 5.62
CA VAL A 202 -12.85 1.90 6.94
C VAL A 202 -12.15 3.25 6.76
N ILE A 203 -12.50 4.21 7.61
CA ILE A 203 -11.87 5.54 7.63
C ILE A 203 -11.36 5.83 9.03
N TRP A 204 -10.15 6.38 9.13
CA TRP A 204 -9.58 6.85 10.41
C TRP A 204 -9.56 8.37 10.50
N TRP A 205 -10.22 8.85 11.54
CA TRP A 205 -10.28 10.25 11.90
C TRP A 205 -10.26 10.42 13.44
N PRO A 206 -9.15 10.85 14.04
CA PRO A 206 -7.89 11.31 13.45
C PRO A 206 -7.13 10.21 12.72
N SER A 207 -6.11 10.62 11.92
CA SER A 207 -5.17 9.71 11.26
C SER A 207 -4.47 8.81 12.28
N ILE A 208 -4.31 7.54 11.92
CA ILE A 208 -3.44 6.59 12.63
C ILE A 208 -2.11 6.36 11.89
N ALA A 209 -1.95 6.96 10.72
CA ALA A 209 -0.85 6.70 9.80
C ALA A 209 -0.64 5.19 9.62
N PRO A 210 -1.61 4.48 8.98
CA PRO A 210 -1.55 3.04 8.81
C PRO A 210 -0.28 2.61 8.09
N SER A 211 0.16 1.40 8.36
CA SER A 211 1.27 0.74 7.71
C SER A 211 0.82 -0.62 7.15
N GLY A 212 1.57 -1.70 7.37
CA GLY A 212 1.16 -3.04 6.97
C GLY A 212 -0.15 -3.47 7.61
N ILE A 213 -0.84 -4.40 6.95
CA ILE A 213 -2.08 -5.02 7.43
C ILE A 213 -2.00 -6.53 7.35
N THR A 214 -2.79 -7.20 8.18
CA THR A 214 -3.06 -8.63 8.04
C THR A 214 -4.42 -8.98 8.62
N PHE A 215 -5.15 -9.87 7.93
CA PHE A 215 -6.30 -10.56 8.51
C PHE A 215 -5.82 -11.78 9.29
N TYR A 216 -6.27 -11.90 10.52
CA TYR A 216 -5.90 -13.06 11.32
C TYR A 216 -6.70 -14.30 10.91
N SER A 217 -6.02 -15.36 10.48
CA SER A 217 -6.60 -16.64 10.09
C SER A 217 -6.11 -17.82 10.93
N GLY A 218 -5.22 -17.54 11.91
CA GLY A 218 -4.61 -18.56 12.77
C GLY A 218 -5.54 -19.13 13.83
N ASP A 219 -5.08 -20.13 14.54
CA ASP A 219 -5.80 -20.83 15.61
C ASP A 219 -5.36 -20.45 17.04
N LYS A 220 -4.26 -19.69 17.17
CA LYS A 220 -3.72 -19.32 18.49
C LYS A 220 -4.59 -18.32 19.23
N PHE A 221 -5.30 -17.46 18.50
CA PHE A 221 -6.20 -16.45 19.03
C PHE A 221 -7.58 -16.58 18.38
N PRO A 222 -8.41 -17.56 18.79
CA PRO A 222 -9.70 -17.84 18.13
C PRO A 222 -10.64 -16.62 18.04
N GLU A 223 -10.62 -15.75 19.06
CA GLU A 223 -11.43 -14.52 19.11
C GLU A 223 -10.94 -13.43 18.11
N TRP A 224 -9.80 -13.65 17.47
CA TRP A 224 -9.21 -12.73 16.51
C TRP A 224 -9.43 -13.16 15.05
N GLN A 225 -9.98 -14.36 14.84
CA GLN A 225 -10.22 -14.87 13.48
C GLN A 225 -11.05 -13.90 12.66
N ASN A 226 -10.60 -13.67 11.43
CA ASN A 226 -11.19 -12.76 10.43
C ASN A 226 -11.21 -11.27 10.85
N ASN A 227 -10.51 -10.89 11.92
CA ASN A 227 -10.33 -9.48 12.23
C ASN A 227 -9.15 -8.92 11.46
N LEU A 228 -9.27 -7.67 11.06
CA LEU A 228 -8.20 -6.91 10.42
C LEU A 228 -7.28 -6.31 11.50
N PHE A 229 -5.98 -6.52 11.35
CA PHE A 229 -4.95 -5.88 12.16
C PHE A 229 -4.17 -4.90 11.29
N VAL A 230 -4.06 -3.67 11.75
CA VAL A 230 -3.41 -2.56 11.04
C VAL A 230 -2.30 -2.01 11.91
N GLY A 231 -1.09 -1.95 11.38
CA GLY A 231 -0.01 -1.23 12.05
C GLY A 231 -0.29 0.28 12.01
N SER A 232 -0.18 0.95 13.15
CA SER A 232 -0.29 2.40 13.27
C SER A 232 1.07 3.00 13.58
N MET A 233 1.54 3.90 12.74
CA MET A 233 2.82 4.59 13.00
C MET A 233 2.65 5.73 13.99
N MET A 234 1.47 6.39 14.02
CA MET A 234 1.25 7.57 14.86
C MET A 234 -0.22 7.99 14.81
N GLU A 235 -0.87 8.15 15.95
CA GLU A 235 -2.24 8.63 16.02
C GLU A 235 -2.28 10.15 16.16
N GLY A 236 -3.08 10.84 15.31
CA GLY A 236 -3.30 12.28 15.36
C GLY A 236 -2.03 13.12 15.22
N ARG A 237 -0.96 12.57 14.65
CA ARG A 237 0.38 13.18 14.54
C ARG A 237 1.08 13.41 15.90
N ILE A 238 0.72 12.65 16.92
CA ILE A 238 1.34 12.72 18.24
C ILE A 238 2.44 11.65 18.33
N PRO A 239 3.71 12.02 18.51
CA PRO A 239 4.80 11.05 18.63
C PRO A 239 4.58 10.07 19.81
N GLY A 240 4.98 8.81 19.63
CA GLY A 240 4.87 7.78 20.66
C GLY A 240 3.46 7.24 20.89
N THR A 241 2.55 7.42 19.95
CA THR A 241 1.17 6.90 19.99
C THR A 241 0.93 5.75 19.00
N GLY A 242 1.99 5.28 18.31
CA GLY A 242 1.89 4.12 17.46
C GLY A 242 1.38 2.89 18.22
N HIS A 243 0.61 2.06 17.55
CA HIS A 243 -0.04 0.88 18.13
C HIS A 243 -0.44 -0.08 17.00
N VAL A 244 -0.96 -1.24 17.35
CA VAL A 244 -1.69 -2.09 16.41
C VAL A 244 -3.17 -1.84 16.60
N GLU A 245 -3.86 -1.45 15.53
CA GLU A 245 -5.30 -1.30 15.52
C GLU A 245 -5.95 -2.61 15.08
N ARG A 246 -6.79 -3.19 15.93
CA ARG A 246 -7.63 -4.33 15.59
C ARG A 246 -9.00 -3.84 15.21
N VAL A 247 -9.45 -4.13 13.99
CA VAL A 247 -10.80 -3.81 13.50
C VAL A 247 -11.62 -5.08 13.42
N VAL A 248 -12.82 -5.06 14.02
CA VAL A 248 -13.74 -6.20 14.08
C VAL A 248 -14.94 -5.91 13.21
N PHE A 249 -15.25 -6.86 12.34
CA PHE A 249 -16.43 -6.81 11.47
C PHE A 249 -17.50 -7.79 11.91
N ASN A 250 -18.77 -7.49 11.61
CA ASN A 250 -19.86 -8.43 11.75
C ASN A 250 -19.96 -9.37 10.51
N SER A 251 -20.93 -10.28 10.52
CA SER A 251 -21.13 -11.24 9.43
C SER A 251 -21.56 -10.61 8.08
N ARG A 252 -21.87 -9.30 8.07
CA ARG A 252 -22.17 -8.53 6.84
C ARG A 252 -20.98 -7.72 6.35
N GLY A 253 -19.81 -7.84 7.02
CA GLY A 253 -18.64 -7.04 6.73
C GLY A 253 -18.68 -5.62 7.27
N GLU A 254 -19.68 -5.24 8.08
CA GLU A 254 -19.75 -3.90 8.67
C GLU A 254 -18.83 -3.82 9.88
N GLU A 255 -18.08 -2.74 10.01
CA GLU A 255 -17.24 -2.47 11.17
C GLU A 255 -18.10 -2.27 12.43
N ILE A 256 -17.78 -3.00 13.51
CA ILE A 256 -18.51 -2.91 14.79
C ILE A 256 -17.63 -2.53 15.97
N ARG A 257 -16.32 -2.60 15.85
CA ARG A 257 -15.39 -2.31 16.95
C ARG A 257 -13.98 -2.06 16.47
N ARG A 258 -13.29 -1.17 17.16
CA ARG A 258 -11.82 -0.96 17.06
C ARG A 258 -11.18 -1.12 18.43
N GLU A 259 -9.97 -1.65 18.44
CA GLU A 259 -9.18 -1.83 19.64
C GLU A 259 -7.71 -1.53 19.35
N GLY A 260 -7.13 -0.54 20.03
CA GLY A 260 -5.71 -0.26 19.96
C GLY A 260 -4.94 -1.11 20.97
N ILE A 261 -4.08 -2.00 20.49
CA ILE A 261 -3.20 -2.88 21.29
C ILE A 261 -1.73 -2.49 21.12
N LEU A 262 -0.87 -2.91 22.06
CA LEU A 262 0.57 -2.60 22.09
C LEU A 262 0.90 -1.09 22.20
N ARG A 263 -0.01 -0.28 22.74
CA ARG A 263 0.21 1.17 22.94
C ARG A 263 1.37 1.47 23.90
N GLU A 264 1.67 0.52 24.79
CA GLU A 264 2.77 0.61 25.75
C GLU A 264 4.16 0.60 25.11
N LEU A 265 4.29 0.13 23.86
CA LEU A 265 5.55 0.17 23.11
C LEU A 265 5.98 1.61 22.77
N LYS A 266 5.03 2.52 22.64
CA LYS A 266 5.26 3.94 22.29
C LYS A 266 6.14 4.13 21.05
N SER A 267 6.11 3.16 20.15
CA SER A 267 6.91 3.09 18.92
C SER A 267 6.00 3.12 17.70
N ARG A 268 6.55 3.47 16.56
CA ARG A 268 5.88 3.36 15.29
C ARG A 268 5.79 1.88 14.92
N ILE A 269 4.61 1.42 14.56
CA ILE A 269 4.43 0.08 13.97
C ILE A 269 4.53 0.26 12.45
N THR A 270 5.54 -0.35 11.85
CA THR A 270 5.87 -0.17 10.43
C THR A 270 5.43 -1.33 9.56
N ASP A 271 5.21 -2.50 10.14
CA ASP A 271 4.54 -3.62 9.47
C ASP A 271 3.94 -4.58 10.49
N ILE A 272 2.98 -5.39 10.05
CA ILE A 272 2.36 -6.47 10.81
C ILE A 272 2.05 -7.64 9.87
N GLN A 273 2.43 -8.84 10.27
CA GLN A 273 2.23 -10.06 9.48
C GLN A 273 1.85 -11.23 10.37
N GLN A 274 1.00 -12.13 9.88
CA GLN A 274 0.79 -13.42 10.51
C GLN A 274 1.88 -14.40 10.08
N GLY A 275 2.57 -14.98 11.06
CA GLY A 275 3.54 -16.03 10.81
C GLY A 275 2.91 -17.42 10.65
N PRO A 276 3.66 -18.38 10.11
CA PRO A 276 3.19 -19.75 9.88
C PRO A 276 2.89 -20.49 11.18
N ASP A 277 3.34 -20.00 12.32
CA ASP A 277 3.05 -20.52 13.65
C ASP A 277 1.75 -19.97 14.27
N GLY A 278 0.99 -19.19 13.50
CA GLY A 278 -0.27 -18.57 13.92
C GLY A 278 -0.11 -17.41 14.91
N LYS A 279 1.09 -16.82 15.02
CA LYS A 279 1.31 -15.59 15.78
C LYS A 279 1.34 -14.38 14.86
N LEU A 280 1.08 -13.21 15.43
CA LEU A 280 1.31 -11.94 14.76
C LEU A 280 2.72 -11.44 15.06
N TYR A 281 3.43 -11.08 14.02
CA TYR A 281 4.75 -10.45 14.06
C TYR A 281 4.60 -8.97 13.73
N VAL A 282 5.20 -8.15 14.57
CA VAL A 282 5.10 -6.69 14.49
C VAL A 282 6.48 -6.10 14.34
N LEU A 283 6.66 -5.31 13.28
CA LEU A 283 7.89 -4.55 13.06
C LEU A 283 7.74 -3.16 13.66
N VAL A 284 8.69 -2.79 14.50
CA VAL A 284 8.74 -1.49 15.19
C VAL A 284 9.95 -0.69 14.77
N ASP A 285 9.82 0.64 14.75
CA ASP A 285 10.86 1.61 14.41
C ASP A 285 11.30 2.38 15.67
#